data_66a8b12fd76766778035169190514e8b
#
_entry.id   66a8b12fd76766778035169190514e8b
#
_cell.length_a   1.000
_cell.length_b   1.000
_cell.length_c   1.000
_cell.angle_alpha   90.00
_cell.angle_beta   90.00
_cell.angle_gamma   90.00
#
_symmetry.space_group_name_H-M   'P 1'
#
loop_
_entity.id
_entity.type
_entity.pdbx_description
1 polymer ?
#
loop_
_entity_poly.entity_id
_entity_poly.type
_entity_poly.pdbx_seq_one_letter_code
_entity_poly.pdbx_strand_id
1 'polypeptide(L)'
;MNYPTTKQALITGASSGIGKATALAFAKAGINLALVSRGSENLEAVATAARAVGVKAEAYPLDLSKIEQVQNSISAIATQFGPVDILVNSAGMGYTGSLTETPLADWQNVLDLNLTSVWQCIQGVLPGMRDRGSGIIINVSSIAGSQVFPNWGAYCVSKFGLMALSKAVATEERARGIRVTTICPGSVNTPMWDTETVQADFDRTAMLTPEIVAESILHAVPLPPGAVLEELTLMSNS
;
A
#
# COMPACT_ATOMS: atom_id res chain seq x y z
N MET A 1 -16.58 4.45 14.99
CA MET A 1 -16.99 3.07 14.65
C MET A 1 -16.23 2.14 15.58
N ASN A 2 -16.92 1.26 16.32
CA ASN A 2 -16.26 0.27 17.17
C ASN A 2 -16.00 -0.98 16.34
N TYR A 3 -14.74 -1.36 16.20
CA TYR A 3 -14.36 -2.66 15.64
C TYR A 3 -14.57 -3.72 16.73
N PRO A 4 -15.34 -4.80 16.49
CA PRO A 4 -15.71 -5.76 17.51
C PRO A 4 -14.54 -6.61 18.05
N THR A 5 -13.39 -6.59 17.40
CA THR A 5 -12.12 -7.20 17.83
C THR A 5 -10.98 -6.31 17.37
N THR A 6 -9.91 -6.24 18.16
CA THR A 6 -8.71 -5.49 17.78
C THR A 6 -8.07 -6.12 16.54
N LYS A 7 -8.23 -5.50 15.39
CA LYS A 7 -7.63 -5.94 14.13
C LYS A 7 -6.14 -5.65 14.10
N GLN A 8 -5.42 -6.41 13.28
CA GLN A 8 -3.99 -6.23 13.05
C GLN A 8 -3.74 -5.92 11.56
N ALA A 9 -3.08 -4.81 11.30
CA ALA A 9 -2.73 -4.39 9.94
C ALA A 9 -1.23 -4.41 9.72
N LEU A 10 -0.80 -4.92 8.55
CA LEU A 10 0.55 -4.74 8.02
C LEU A 10 0.48 -3.68 6.94
N ILE A 11 1.28 -2.63 7.06
CA ILE A 11 1.29 -1.49 6.14
C ILE A 11 2.69 -1.31 5.57
N THR A 12 2.84 -1.41 4.26
CA THR A 12 4.09 -1.12 3.57
C THR A 12 4.18 0.35 3.15
N GLY A 13 5.42 0.87 3.03
CA GLY A 13 5.63 2.30 2.77
C GLY A 13 5.19 3.21 3.93
N ALA A 14 5.16 2.67 5.15
CA ALA A 14 4.55 3.32 6.31
C ALA A 14 5.33 4.51 6.89
N SER A 15 6.54 4.80 6.40
CA SER A 15 7.38 5.89 6.92
C SER A 15 7.00 7.28 6.41
N SER A 16 6.22 7.40 5.33
CA SER A 16 5.88 8.69 4.70
C SER A 16 4.57 8.62 3.89
N GLY A 17 4.11 9.76 3.40
CA GLY A 17 3.00 9.87 2.45
C GLY A 17 1.73 9.12 2.87
N ILE A 18 1.12 8.44 1.91
CA ILE A 18 -0.15 7.70 2.10
C ILE A 18 0.00 6.61 3.16
N GLY A 19 1.10 5.84 3.15
CA GLY A 19 1.33 4.77 4.12
C GLY A 19 1.41 5.26 5.56
N LYS A 20 2.12 6.37 5.81
CA LYS A 20 2.18 7.03 7.12
C LYS A 20 0.79 7.54 7.56
N ALA A 21 0.09 8.24 6.67
CA ALA A 21 -1.25 8.76 6.98
C ALA A 21 -2.22 7.61 7.29
N THR A 22 -2.16 6.51 6.52
CA THR A 22 -2.97 5.29 6.77
C THR A 22 -2.64 4.68 8.12
N ALA A 23 -1.36 4.57 8.48
CA ALA A 23 -0.94 4.03 9.78
C ALA A 23 -1.54 4.85 10.94
N LEU A 24 -1.47 6.17 10.85
CA LEU A 24 -2.01 7.06 11.90
C LEU A 24 -3.56 7.03 11.95
N ALA A 25 -4.24 6.93 10.80
CA ALA A 25 -5.69 6.78 10.75
C ALA A 25 -6.13 5.43 11.36
N PHE A 26 -5.43 4.36 11.04
CA PHE A 26 -5.70 3.02 11.59
C PHE A 26 -5.43 2.95 13.09
N ALA A 27 -4.36 3.57 13.58
CA ALA A 27 -4.08 3.67 15.01
C ALA A 27 -5.22 4.38 15.77
N LYS A 28 -5.71 5.51 15.26
CA LYS A 28 -6.87 6.23 15.83
C LYS A 28 -8.15 5.38 15.83
N ALA A 29 -8.28 4.45 14.88
CA ALA A 29 -9.39 3.51 14.80
C ALA A 29 -9.21 2.26 15.70
N GLY A 30 -8.12 2.17 16.49
CA GLY A 30 -7.86 1.07 17.41
C GLY A 30 -7.26 -0.18 16.73
N ILE A 31 -6.67 -0.05 15.56
CA ILE A 31 -6.04 -1.15 14.82
C ILE A 31 -4.56 -1.24 15.17
N ASN A 32 -4.07 -2.42 15.54
CA ASN A 32 -2.66 -2.68 15.80
C ASN A 32 -1.85 -2.72 14.49
N LEU A 33 -0.59 -2.30 14.51
CA LEU A 33 0.18 -1.99 13.31
C LEU A 33 1.53 -2.68 13.25
N ALA A 34 1.78 -3.47 12.22
CA ALA A 34 3.10 -3.86 11.74
C ALA A 34 3.47 -2.90 10.59
N LEU A 35 4.45 -2.04 10.82
CA LEU A 35 4.84 -0.98 9.89
C LEU A 35 6.11 -1.38 9.15
N VAL A 36 6.09 -1.34 7.82
CA VAL A 36 7.20 -1.78 6.96
C VAL A 36 7.68 -0.64 6.07
N SER A 37 8.96 -0.32 6.11
CA SER A 37 9.64 0.55 5.15
C SER A 37 11.17 0.42 5.28
N ARG A 38 11.93 1.06 4.38
CA ARG A 38 13.40 1.03 4.40
C ARG A 38 14.03 1.82 5.55
N GLY A 39 13.54 3.04 5.76
CA GLY A 39 14.11 3.99 6.73
C GLY A 39 13.63 3.68 8.14
N SER A 40 14.56 3.30 9.03
CA SER A 40 14.23 2.92 10.40
C SER A 40 13.76 4.10 11.26
N GLU A 41 14.40 5.25 11.17
CA GLU A 41 14.11 6.42 12.03
C GLU A 41 12.68 6.96 11.81
N ASN A 42 12.32 7.28 10.56
CA ASN A 42 10.98 7.77 10.24
C ASN A 42 9.91 6.73 10.52
N LEU A 43 10.22 5.46 10.32
CA LEU A 43 9.30 4.36 10.59
C LEU A 43 9.03 4.22 12.09
N GLU A 44 10.07 4.30 12.91
CA GLU A 44 9.96 4.26 14.37
C GLU A 44 9.21 5.48 14.93
N ALA A 45 9.39 6.66 14.33
CA ALA A 45 8.62 7.84 14.69
C ALA A 45 7.10 7.63 14.47
N VAL A 46 6.72 6.97 13.36
CA VAL A 46 5.30 6.61 13.10
C VAL A 46 4.82 5.55 14.09
N ALA A 47 5.61 4.53 14.39
CA ALA A 47 5.27 3.52 15.39
C ALA A 47 5.07 4.13 16.78
N THR A 48 5.93 5.07 17.16
CA THR A 48 5.83 5.81 18.43
C THR A 48 4.54 6.63 18.49
N ALA A 49 4.21 7.36 17.42
CA ALA A 49 2.97 8.12 17.35
C ALA A 49 1.72 7.21 17.42
N ALA A 50 1.76 6.04 16.81
CA ALA A 50 0.68 5.06 16.90
C ALA A 50 0.54 4.48 18.31
N ARG A 51 1.64 4.14 18.98
CA ARG A 51 1.62 3.67 20.39
C ARG A 51 1.07 4.73 21.34
N ALA A 52 1.32 6.01 21.07
CA ALA A 52 0.81 7.12 21.91
C ALA A 52 -0.72 7.21 21.92
N VAL A 53 -1.42 6.65 20.93
CA VAL A 53 -2.90 6.59 20.93
C VAL A 53 -3.45 5.24 21.42
N GLY A 54 -2.59 4.37 21.98
CA GLY A 54 -2.98 3.18 22.73
C GLY A 54 -3.02 1.87 21.96
N VAL A 55 -2.53 1.82 20.71
CA VAL A 55 -2.43 0.57 19.95
C VAL A 55 -1.04 -0.05 20.01
N LYS A 56 -0.95 -1.36 19.80
CA LYS A 56 0.34 -2.02 19.52
C LYS A 56 0.83 -1.56 18.15
N ALA A 57 2.08 -1.08 18.08
CA ALA A 57 2.70 -0.71 16.81
C ALA A 57 4.20 -1.05 16.83
N GLU A 58 4.64 -1.78 15.83
CA GLU A 58 6.02 -2.24 15.69
C GLU A 58 6.58 -1.84 14.31
N ALA A 59 7.83 -1.36 14.30
CA ALA A 59 8.55 -0.98 13.10
C ALA A 59 9.42 -2.13 12.60
N TYR A 60 9.29 -2.48 11.33
CA TYR A 60 10.06 -3.52 10.66
C TYR A 60 10.80 -2.92 9.45
N PRO A 61 12.06 -2.50 9.64
CA PRO A 61 12.87 -2.01 8.53
C PRO A 61 13.09 -3.11 7.49
N LEU A 62 12.59 -2.90 6.28
CA LEU A 62 12.71 -3.85 5.18
C LEU A 62 12.72 -3.11 3.84
N ASP A 63 13.70 -3.41 2.99
CA ASP A 63 13.77 -2.91 1.63
C ASP A 63 13.00 -3.83 0.68
N LEU A 64 11.83 -3.39 0.25
CA LEU A 64 10.97 -4.14 -0.65
C LEU A 64 11.47 -4.17 -2.11
N SER A 65 12.51 -3.42 -2.45
CA SER A 65 13.18 -3.56 -3.76
C SER A 65 14.08 -4.79 -3.83
N LYS A 66 14.41 -5.41 -2.68
CA LYS A 66 15.17 -6.66 -2.58
C LYS A 66 14.23 -7.85 -2.66
N ILE A 67 13.67 -8.08 -3.85
CA ILE A 67 12.55 -8.99 -4.08
C ILE A 67 12.78 -10.43 -3.61
N GLU A 68 14.04 -10.92 -3.61
CA GLU A 68 14.36 -12.30 -3.21
C GLU A 68 14.05 -12.60 -1.74
N GLN A 69 13.93 -11.58 -0.90
CA GLN A 69 13.68 -11.74 0.53
C GLN A 69 12.28 -11.31 0.99
N VAL A 70 11.52 -10.58 0.15
CA VAL A 70 10.27 -9.91 0.57
C VAL A 70 9.25 -10.91 1.12
N GLN A 71 8.93 -11.95 0.37
CA GLN A 71 7.93 -12.94 0.80
C GLN A 71 8.28 -13.55 2.16
N ASN A 72 9.51 -14.02 2.33
CA ASN A 72 9.96 -14.67 3.57
C ASN A 72 9.98 -13.68 4.74
N SER A 73 10.42 -12.45 4.51
CA SER A 73 10.45 -11.41 5.54
C SER A 73 9.04 -11.02 5.99
N ILE A 74 8.11 -10.84 5.05
CA ILE A 74 6.70 -10.54 5.37
C ILE A 74 6.03 -11.69 6.13
N SER A 75 6.31 -12.93 5.74
CA SER A 75 5.81 -14.11 6.47
C SER A 75 6.36 -14.19 7.90
N ALA A 76 7.65 -13.87 8.09
CA ALA A 76 8.27 -13.80 9.41
C ALA A 76 7.65 -12.68 10.27
N ILE A 77 7.44 -11.50 9.70
CA ILE A 77 6.75 -10.38 10.37
C ILE A 77 5.33 -10.78 10.78
N ALA A 78 4.55 -11.39 9.88
CA ALA A 78 3.20 -11.86 10.18
C ALA A 78 3.18 -12.92 11.30
N THR A 79 4.20 -13.75 11.39
CA THR A 79 4.35 -14.74 12.48
C THR A 79 4.70 -14.07 13.80
N GLN A 80 5.64 -13.12 13.79
CA GLN A 80 6.14 -12.44 14.99
C GLN A 80 5.12 -11.45 15.57
N PHE A 81 4.52 -10.62 14.71
CA PHE A 81 3.56 -9.59 15.13
C PHE A 81 2.22 -10.20 15.57
N GLY A 82 1.78 -11.24 14.87
CA GLY A 82 0.50 -11.93 15.04
C GLY A 82 -0.32 -11.92 13.76
N PRO A 83 -1.52 -12.52 13.78
CA PRO A 83 -2.32 -12.74 12.58
C PRO A 83 -2.68 -11.43 11.87
N VAL A 84 -2.21 -11.26 10.65
CA VAL A 84 -2.49 -10.07 9.83
C VAL A 84 -3.91 -10.16 9.26
N ASP A 85 -4.80 -9.29 9.72
CA ASP A 85 -6.18 -9.18 9.21
C ASP A 85 -6.27 -8.28 7.99
N ILE A 86 -5.40 -7.28 7.92
CA ILE A 86 -5.39 -6.26 6.88
C ILE A 86 -3.96 -6.08 6.36
N LEU A 87 -3.78 -6.25 5.04
CA LEU A 87 -2.55 -5.86 4.35
C LEU A 87 -2.82 -4.57 3.56
N VAL A 88 -2.02 -3.53 3.79
CA VAL A 88 -2.04 -2.32 2.97
C VAL A 88 -0.72 -2.20 2.22
N ASN A 89 -0.74 -2.41 0.93
CA ASN A 89 0.39 -2.22 0.03
C ASN A 89 0.41 -0.77 -0.45
N SER A 90 1.18 0.08 0.23
CA SER A 90 1.35 1.51 -0.09
C SER A 90 2.79 1.86 -0.46
N ALA A 91 3.73 0.94 -0.35
CA ALA A 91 5.08 1.15 -0.86
C ALA A 91 5.07 1.28 -2.39
N GLY A 92 5.83 2.26 -2.89
CA GLY A 92 5.96 2.48 -4.33
C GLY A 92 6.87 3.65 -4.63
N MET A 93 7.24 3.76 -5.89
CA MET A 93 8.03 4.87 -6.43
C MET A 93 7.38 5.41 -7.70
N GLY A 94 7.57 6.71 -7.93
CA GLY A 94 7.33 7.34 -9.22
C GLY A 94 8.56 7.22 -10.12
N TYR A 95 8.33 7.26 -11.41
CA TYR A 95 9.38 7.36 -12.41
C TYR A 95 8.89 8.16 -13.61
N THR A 96 9.68 9.13 -14.02
CA THR A 96 9.44 9.92 -15.22
C THR A 96 10.61 9.80 -16.20
N GLY A 97 10.31 9.64 -17.46
CA GLY A 97 11.28 9.52 -18.56
C GLY A 97 10.63 9.01 -19.83
N SER A 98 11.29 9.24 -20.97
CA SER A 98 10.89 8.65 -22.25
C SER A 98 10.89 7.12 -22.14
N LEU A 99 9.79 6.47 -22.49
CA LEU A 99 9.67 5.01 -22.38
C LEU A 99 10.74 4.29 -23.20
N THR A 100 11.09 4.81 -24.37
CA THR A 100 12.08 4.21 -25.27
C THR A 100 13.53 4.41 -24.82
N GLU A 101 13.76 5.36 -23.90
CA GLU A 101 15.09 5.69 -23.36
C GLU A 101 15.26 5.27 -21.91
N THR A 102 14.20 4.70 -21.30
CA THR A 102 14.24 4.21 -19.91
C THR A 102 15.29 3.09 -19.77
N PRO A 103 16.33 3.25 -18.94
CA PRO A 103 17.30 2.22 -18.70
C PRO A 103 16.65 0.95 -18.14
N LEU A 104 17.16 -0.22 -18.54
CA LEU A 104 16.61 -1.49 -18.06
C LEU A 104 16.61 -1.60 -16.53
N ALA A 105 17.63 -1.07 -15.88
CA ALA A 105 17.71 -1.07 -14.41
C ALA A 105 16.59 -0.26 -13.77
N ASP A 106 16.25 0.92 -14.31
CA ASP A 106 15.17 1.76 -13.80
C ASP A 106 13.82 1.13 -14.06
N TRP A 107 13.61 0.59 -15.27
CA TRP A 107 12.43 -0.19 -15.60
C TRP A 107 12.22 -1.33 -14.59
N GLN A 108 13.27 -2.11 -14.34
CA GLN A 108 13.20 -3.24 -13.41
C GLN A 108 12.91 -2.77 -11.98
N ASN A 109 13.58 -1.72 -11.50
CA ASN A 109 13.36 -1.17 -10.17
C ASN A 109 11.91 -0.71 -9.96
N VAL A 110 11.30 -0.07 -10.97
CA VAL A 110 9.90 0.35 -10.91
C VAL A 110 8.97 -0.84 -10.82
N LEU A 111 9.17 -1.87 -11.65
CA LEU A 111 8.34 -3.07 -11.62
C LEU A 111 8.55 -3.87 -10.32
N ASP A 112 9.77 -4.00 -9.87
CA ASP A 112 10.10 -4.73 -8.65
C ASP A 112 9.43 -4.10 -7.43
N LEU A 113 9.53 -2.79 -7.26
CA LEU A 113 8.93 -2.14 -6.11
C LEU A 113 7.41 -1.98 -6.23
N ASN A 114 6.89 -1.58 -7.40
CA ASN A 114 5.46 -1.24 -7.54
C ASN A 114 4.55 -2.45 -7.79
N LEU A 115 5.09 -3.58 -8.23
CA LEU A 115 4.32 -4.75 -8.66
C LEU A 115 4.82 -6.04 -8.03
N THR A 116 6.08 -6.44 -8.27
CA THR A 116 6.61 -7.72 -7.79
C THR A 116 6.61 -7.80 -6.27
N SER A 117 7.05 -6.74 -5.60
CA SER A 117 7.05 -6.69 -4.13
C SER A 117 5.66 -6.78 -3.53
N VAL A 118 4.65 -6.16 -4.18
CA VAL A 118 3.24 -6.24 -3.75
C VAL A 118 2.73 -7.67 -3.83
N TRP A 119 3.00 -8.37 -4.95
CA TRP A 119 2.67 -9.78 -5.09
C TRP A 119 3.31 -10.63 -4.00
N GLN A 120 4.58 -10.40 -3.68
CA GLN A 120 5.28 -11.12 -2.62
C GLN A 120 4.78 -10.79 -1.21
N CYS A 121 4.38 -9.53 -0.96
CA CYS A 121 3.73 -9.16 0.30
C CYS A 121 2.40 -9.92 0.47
N ILE A 122 1.60 -10.02 -0.60
CA ILE A 122 0.38 -10.81 -0.61
C ILE A 122 0.69 -12.29 -0.30
N GLN A 123 1.68 -12.88 -0.98
CA GLN A 123 2.09 -14.27 -0.71
C GLN A 123 2.51 -14.50 0.74
N GLY A 124 3.16 -13.51 1.36
CA GLY A 124 3.64 -13.61 2.74
C GLY A 124 2.52 -13.64 3.80
N VAL A 125 1.36 -13.04 3.54
CA VAL A 125 0.23 -12.99 4.48
C VAL A 125 -0.91 -13.92 4.12
N LEU A 126 -1.04 -14.28 2.86
CA LEU A 126 -2.19 -15.01 2.31
C LEU A 126 -2.43 -16.38 2.97
N PRO A 127 -1.42 -17.22 3.28
CA PRO A 127 -1.65 -18.48 3.96
C PRO A 127 -2.43 -18.32 5.27
N GLY A 128 -2.00 -17.38 6.13
CA GLY A 128 -2.70 -17.13 7.39
C GLY A 128 -4.11 -16.54 7.22
N MET A 129 -4.36 -15.74 6.18
CA MET A 129 -5.71 -15.27 5.86
C MET A 129 -6.61 -16.41 5.38
N ARG A 130 -6.09 -17.33 4.55
CA ARG A 130 -6.79 -18.53 4.08
C ARG A 130 -7.18 -19.47 5.23
N ASP A 131 -6.26 -19.72 6.15
CA ASP A 131 -6.50 -20.58 7.32
C ASP A 131 -7.63 -20.06 8.21
N ARG A 132 -7.77 -18.73 8.30
CA ARG A 132 -8.84 -18.07 9.06
C ARG A 132 -10.12 -17.84 8.26
N GLY A 133 -10.11 -18.08 6.96
CA GLY A 133 -11.25 -17.78 6.07
C GLY A 133 -11.62 -16.29 6.06
N SER A 134 -10.67 -15.39 6.32
CA SER A 134 -10.91 -13.95 6.43
C SER A 134 -9.63 -13.14 6.22
N GLY A 135 -9.70 -12.09 5.44
CA GLY A 135 -8.61 -11.16 5.21
C GLY A 135 -9.05 -9.96 4.36
N ILE A 136 -8.30 -8.87 4.48
CA ILE A 136 -8.50 -7.67 3.67
C ILE A 136 -7.15 -7.27 3.08
N ILE A 137 -7.08 -7.16 1.76
CA ILE A 137 -5.91 -6.69 1.04
C ILE A 137 -6.28 -5.36 0.37
N ILE A 138 -5.52 -4.32 0.63
CA ILE A 138 -5.72 -2.99 0.06
C ILE A 138 -4.46 -2.59 -0.70
N ASN A 139 -4.58 -2.45 -2.01
CA ASN A 139 -3.48 -2.05 -2.88
C ASN A 139 -3.63 -0.59 -3.28
N VAL A 140 -2.64 0.24 -2.97
CA VAL A 140 -2.60 1.63 -3.41
C VAL A 140 -2.00 1.70 -4.81
N SER A 141 -2.90 1.83 -5.79
CA SER A 141 -2.56 2.02 -7.20
C SER A 141 -2.45 3.52 -7.54
N SER A 142 -3.05 3.94 -8.60
CA SER A 142 -3.12 5.32 -9.12
C SER A 142 -4.13 5.37 -10.24
N ILE A 143 -4.59 6.56 -10.65
CA ILE A 143 -5.24 6.75 -11.95
C ILE A 143 -4.33 6.30 -13.11
N ALA A 144 -3.01 6.30 -12.92
CA ALA A 144 -2.04 5.72 -13.84
C ALA A 144 -2.15 4.20 -14.01
N GLY A 145 -3.02 3.53 -13.26
CA GLY A 145 -3.40 2.13 -13.45
C GLY A 145 -4.53 1.92 -14.47
N SER A 146 -5.18 2.99 -14.92
CA SER A 146 -6.26 2.95 -15.92
C SER A 146 -6.05 3.95 -17.07
N GLN A 147 -5.11 4.87 -16.92
CA GLN A 147 -4.76 5.88 -17.92
C GLN A 147 -3.24 5.93 -18.10
N VAL A 148 -2.79 6.39 -19.26
CA VAL A 148 -1.36 6.59 -19.53
C VAL A 148 -1.05 8.07 -19.66
N PHE A 149 0.12 8.46 -19.17
CA PHE A 149 0.58 9.84 -19.20
C PHE A 149 1.94 9.90 -19.91
N PRO A 150 2.19 10.93 -20.74
CA PRO A 150 3.49 11.14 -21.35
C PRO A 150 4.61 11.15 -20.30
N ASN A 151 5.72 10.50 -20.61
CA ASN A 151 6.88 10.34 -19.72
C ASN A 151 6.66 9.54 -18.42
N TRP A 152 5.51 8.93 -18.20
CA TRP A 152 5.22 8.07 -17.06
C TRP A 152 5.09 6.61 -17.45
N GLY A 153 5.65 6.19 -18.60
CA GLY A 153 5.39 4.87 -19.19
C GLY A 153 5.69 3.71 -18.26
N ALA A 154 6.89 3.63 -17.67
CA ALA A 154 7.26 2.56 -16.75
C ALA A 154 6.36 2.52 -15.51
N TYR A 155 6.07 3.70 -14.93
CA TYR A 155 5.14 3.82 -13.81
C TYR A 155 3.73 3.35 -14.18
N CYS A 156 3.18 3.81 -15.31
CA CYS A 156 1.87 3.37 -15.78
C CYS A 156 1.81 1.86 -15.94
N VAL A 157 2.80 1.25 -16.61
CA VAL A 157 2.85 -0.22 -16.77
C VAL A 157 2.82 -0.92 -15.42
N SER A 158 3.59 -0.45 -14.44
CA SER A 158 3.58 -1.04 -13.10
C SER A 158 2.20 -0.94 -12.43
N LYS A 159 1.50 0.18 -12.58
CA LYS A 159 0.18 0.41 -11.98
C LYS A 159 -0.95 -0.32 -12.72
N PHE A 160 -0.89 -0.42 -14.06
CA PHE A 160 -1.78 -1.32 -14.82
C PHE A 160 -1.58 -2.78 -14.39
N GLY A 161 -0.32 -3.22 -14.22
CA GLY A 161 -0.01 -4.55 -13.69
C GLY A 161 -0.59 -4.77 -12.30
N LEU A 162 -0.51 -3.76 -11.42
CA LEU A 162 -1.08 -3.84 -10.08
C LEU A 162 -2.62 -3.93 -10.09
N MET A 163 -3.30 -3.24 -11.01
CA MET A 163 -4.75 -3.41 -11.21
C MET A 163 -5.10 -4.84 -11.60
N ALA A 164 -4.36 -5.41 -12.57
CA ALA A 164 -4.56 -6.79 -13.00
C ALA A 164 -4.28 -7.79 -11.88
N LEU A 165 -3.17 -7.62 -11.13
CA LEU A 165 -2.83 -8.44 -9.96
C LEU A 165 -3.94 -8.39 -8.91
N SER A 166 -4.45 -7.20 -8.59
CA SER A 166 -5.52 -7.03 -7.60
C SER A 166 -6.79 -7.78 -8.00
N LYS A 167 -7.20 -7.69 -9.27
CA LYS A 167 -8.37 -8.40 -9.80
C LYS A 167 -8.17 -9.93 -9.81
N ALA A 168 -6.97 -10.39 -10.16
CA ALA A 168 -6.63 -11.82 -10.14
C ALA A 168 -6.76 -12.39 -8.71
N VAL A 169 -6.10 -11.76 -7.73
CA VAL A 169 -6.17 -12.17 -6.33
C VAL A 169 -7.61 -12.10 -5.79
N ALA A 170 -8.37 -11.05 -6.12
CA ALA A 170 -9.77 -10.94 -5.75
C ALA A 170 -10.61 -12.10 -6.28
N THR A 171 -10.40 -12.49 -7.53
CA THR A 171 -11.12 -13.59 -8.18
C THR A 171 -10.78 -14.93 -7.56
N GLU A 172 -9.50 -15.19 -7.31
CA GLU A 172 -9.01 -16.46 -6.79
C GLU A 172 -9.35 -16.68 -5.30
N GLU A 173 -9.41 -15.59 -4.51
CA GLU A 173 -9.52 -15.67 -3.05
C GLU A 173 -10.90 -15.33 -2.48
N ARG A 174 -11.82 -14.84 -3.30
CA ARG A 174 -13.19 -14.46 -2.87
C ARG A 174 -13.91 -15.60 -2.16
N ALA A 175 -13.84 -16.81 -2.68
CA ALA A 175 -14.48 -17.99 -2.09
C ALA A 175 -13.87 -18.40 -0.73
N ARG A 176 -12.68 -17.87 -0.39
CA ARG A 176 -12.00 -18.07 0.89
C ARG A 176 -12.21 -16.92 1.89
N GLY A 177 -13.17 -16.04 1.60
CA GLY A 177 -13.51 -14.91 2.49
C GLY A 177 -12.49 -13.77 2.50
N ILE A 178 -11.59 -13.71 1.51
CA ILE A 178 -10.59 -12.65 1.39
C ILE A 178 -11.10 -11.57 0.43
N ARG A 179 -11.05 -10.33 0.89
CA ARG A 179 -11.48 -9.15 0.13
C ARG A 179 -10.27 -8.38 -0.37
N VAL A 180 -10.32 -7.94 -1.62
CA VAL A 180 -9.25 -7.11 -2.22
C VAL A 180 -9.86 -5.80 -2.68
N THR A 181 -9.25 -4.71 -2.26
CA THR A 181 -9.62 -3.34 -2.63
C THR A 181 -8.45 -2.66 -3.32
N THR A 182 -8.71 -1.96 -4.40
CA THR A 182 -7.70 -1.12 -5.07
C THR A 182 -8.08 0.34 -4.93
N ILE A 183 -7.19 1.14 -4.37
CA ILE A 183 -7.35 2.59 -4.26
C ILE A 183 -6.56 3.24 -5.39
N CYS A 184 -7.23 4.06 -6.19
CA CYS A 184 -6.69 4.71 -7.38
C CYS A 184 -6.72 6.24 -7.21
N PRO A 185 -5.81 6.83 -6.45
CA PRO A 185 -5.78 8.28 -6.30
C PRO A 185 -5.23 8.96 -7.55
N GLY A 186 -5.68 10.19 -7.78
CA GLY A 186 -5.00 11.17 -8.61
C GLY A 186 -3.68 11.62 -7.98
N SER A 187 -3.24 12.83 -8.29
CA SER A 187 -2.03 13.38 -7.67
C SER A 187 -2.22 13.60 -6.17
N VAL A 188 -1.31 13.05 -5.36
CA VAL A 188 -1.30 13.19 -3.90
C VAL A 188 -0.01 13.87 -3.46
N ASN A 189 -0.10 14.90 -2.63
CA ASN A 189 1.05 15.64 -2.14
C ASN A 189 1.88 14.80 -1.16
N THR A 190 2.86 14.09 -1.69
CA THR A 190 3.75 13.18 -0.95
C THR A 190 5.21 13.43 -1.31
N PRO A 191 6.18 12.95 -0.51
CA PRO A 191 7.61 13.02 -0.84
C PRO A 191 8.02 12.27 -2.11
N MET A 192 7.13 11.49 -2.73
CA MET A 192 7.42 10.85 -4.03
C MET A 192 7.76 11.89 -5.11
N TRP A 193 7.19 13.08 -5.03
CA TRP A 193 7.44 14.18 -5.97
C TRP A 193 8.83 14.82 -5.78
N ASP A 194 9.50 14.57 -4.67
CA ASP A 194 10.80 15.13 -4.32
C ASP A 194 11.97 14.16 -4.61
N THR A 195 11.67 13.02 -5.26
CA THR A 195 12.69 12.01 -5.59
C THR A 195 13.36 12.32 -6.92
N GLU A 196 14.62 11.93 -7.07
CA GLU A 196 15.40 12.10 -8.32
C GLU A 196 14.76 11.37 -9.52
N THR A 197 13.93 10.37 -9.29
CA THR A 197 13.25 9.58 -10.32
C THR A 197 12.00 10.26 -10.88
N VAL A 198 11.54 11.36 -10.27
CA VAL A 198 10.36 12.12 -10.70
C VAL A 198 10.78 13.55 -11.05
N GLN A 199 10.78 13.84 -12.33
CA GLN A 199 11.05 15.17 -12.88
C GLN A 199 9.76 15.73 -13.48
N ALA A 200 8.91 16.28 -12.63
CA ALA A 200 7.62 16.84 -13.02
C ALA A 200 7.31 18.06 -12.16
N ASP A 201 6.97 19.15 -12.81
CA ASP A 201 6.55 20.39 -12.16
C ASP A 201 5.02 20.42 -12.10
N PHE A 202 4.49 20.25 -10.91
CA PHE A 202 3.05 20.28 -10.65
C PHE A 202 2.72 21.24 -9.51
N ASP A 203 1.59 21.93 -9.62
CA ASP A 203 1.03 22.67 -8.50
C ASP A 203 0.58 21.70 -7.40
N ARG A 204 1.37 21.62 -6.34
CA ARG A 204 1.11 20.73 -5.20
C ARG A 204 -0.05 21.18 -4.33
N THR A 205 -0.50 22.43 -4.46
CA THR A 205 -1.64 22.97 -3.71
C THR A 205 -2.98 22.40 -4.20
N ALA A 206 -3.02 21.99 -5.47
CA ALA A 206 -4.18 21.37 -6.10
C ALA A 206 -4.25 19.83 -5.88
N MET A 207 -3.24 19.23 -5.24
CA MET A 207 -3.20 17.79 -5.02
C MET A 207 -4.04 17.35 -3.83
N LEU A 208 -4.48 16.09 -3.85
CA LEU A 208 -5.04 15.43 -2.67
C LEU A 208 -4.02 15.41 -1.53
N THR A 209 -4.48 15.41 -0.28
CA THR A 209 -3.61 15.15 0.85
C THR A 209 -3.52 13.64 1.14
N PRO A 210 -2.41 13.13 1.71
CA PRO A 210 -2.30 11.74 2.13
C PRO A 210 -3.41 11.30 3.09
N GLU A 211 -3.90 12.23 3.92
CA GLU A 211 -4.94 11.99 4.92
C GLU A 211 -6.29 11.65 4.27
N ILE A 212 -6.67 12.35 3.21
CA ILE A 212 -7.91 12.07 2.46
C ILE A 212 -7.87 10.64 1.88
N VAL A 213 -6.72 10.24 1.32
CA VAL A 213 -6.54 8.89 0.81
C VAL A 213 -6.59 7.87 1.95
N ALA A 214 -5.95 8.15 3.07
CA ALA A 214 -5.94 7.28 4.25
C ALA A 214 -7.33 7.06 4.85
N GLU A 215 -8.16 8.09 4.91
CA GLU A 215 -9.57 7.99 5.34
C GLU A 215 -10.36 7.08 4.40
N SER A 216 -10.15 7.21 3.10
CA SER A 216 -10.80 6.36 2.09
C SER A 216 -10.36 4.89 2.22
N ILE A 217 -9.08 4.65 2.51
CA ILE A 217 -8.57 3.30 2.82
C ILE A 217 -9.25 2.75 4.08
N LEU A 218 -9.38 3.55 5.13
CA LEU A 218 -10.03 3.13 6.37
C LEU A 218 -11.51 2.78 6.15
N HIS A 219 -12.22 3.48 5.28
CA HIS A 219 -13.62 3.18 4.95
C HIS A 219 -13.84 1.81 4.29
N ALA A 220 -12.84 1.27 3.60
CA ALA A 220 -12.94 -0.06 3.00
C ALA A 220 -12.90 -1.21 4.04
N VAL A 221 -12.40 -0.94 5.25
CA VAL A 221 -12.18 -1.95 6.29
C VAL A 221 -13.48 -2.45 6.95
N PRO A 222 -14.41 -1.58 7.41
CA PRO A 222 -15.58 -1.99 8.20
C PRO A 222 -16.74 -2.55 7.37
N LEU A 223 -16.58 -2.74 6.08
CA LEU A 223 -17.64 -3.31 5.25
C LEU A 223 -18.01 -4.72 5.74
N PRO A 224 -19.30 -5.08 5.73
CA PRO A 224 -19.73 -6.40 6.15
C PRO A 224 -19.14 -7.50 5.26
N PRO A 225 -19.01 -8.75 5.74
CA PRO A 225 -18.36 -9.84 5.00
C PRO A 225 -18.92 -10.10 3.59
N GLY A 226 -20.19 -9.79 3.37
CA GLY A 226 -20.86 -9.94 2.06
C GLY A 226 -20.61 -8.80 1.07
N ALA A 227 -19.84 -7.78 1.45
CA ALA A 227 -19.55 -6.62 0.61
C ALA A 227 -18.06 -6.36 0.48
N VAL A 228 -17.64 -5.92 -0.70
CA VAL A 228 -16.28 -5.45 -0.98
C VAL A 228 -16.33 -4.18 -1.83
N LEU A 229 -15.48 -3.22 -1.50
CA LEU A 229 -15.16 -2.10 -2.37
C LEU A 229 -14.04 -2.56 -3.30
N GLU A 230 -14.34 -2.91 -4.54
CA GLU A 230 -13.33 -3.49 -5.44
C GLU A 230 -12.33 -2.44 -5.91
N GLU A 231 -12.84 -1.25 -6.29
CA GLU A 231 -12.02 -0.15 -6.79
C GLU A 231 -12.58 1.19 -6.32
N LEU A 232 -11.72 2.10 -5.91
CA LEU A 232 -12.07 3.45 -5.53
C LEU A 232 -11.12 4.45 -6.19
N THR A 233 -11.63 5.28 -7.08
CA THR A 233 -10.90 6.39 -7.67
C THR A 233 -11.18 7.68 -6.90
N LEU A 234 -10.10 8.37 -6.52
CA LEU A 234 -10.14 9.65 -5.81
C LEU A 234 -9.47 10.72 -6.66
N MET A 235 -10.17 11.81 -6.91
CA MET A 235 -9.64 12.95 -7.65
C MET A 235 -9.73 14.22 -6.79
N SER A 236 -8.79 15.15 -7.00
CA SER A 236 -8.96 16.51 -6.51
C SER A 236 -10.17 17.15 -7.19
N ASN A 237 -10.89 17.99 -6.47
CA ASN A 237 -12.01 18.77 -7.01
C ASN A 237 -11.58 20.20 -7.38
N SER A 238 -10.28 20.43 -7.43
CA SER A 238 -9.65 21.72 -7.78
C SER A 238 -9.09 21.71 -9.19
#